data_b0a2c689eff7d04a710df9d50cbd8c3f
#
_entry.id   b0a2c689eff7d04a710df9d50cbd8c3f
#
_cell.length_a   1.000
_cell.length_b   1.000
_cell.length_c   1.000
_cell.angle_alpha   90.00
_cell.angle_beta   90.00
_cell.angle_gamma   90.00
#
_symmetry.space_group_name_H-M   'P 1'
#
loop_
_entity.id
_entity.type
_entity.pdbx_description
1 polymer ?
#
loop_
_entity_poly.entity_id
_entity_poly.type
_entity_poly.pdbx_seq_one_letter_code
_entity_poly.pdbx_strand_id
1 'polypeptide(L)'
;YGTGLQFFAHRHPQRFFDVGMAEQHAVTFAAGLASQGMLPVVCIYSTFLQRSYDQILHDVNLLQENVVFAIDRAGFVPADGETHQGVYDPAFLSQIGMPLYAPSNYAELTYWLHELLKDGCRGPRAIRYPRGGENARLAQYGCSGQDYDFLHRTEGAQAVLISYADEM
;
A
#
# COMPACT_ATOMS: atom_id res chain seq x y z
N TYR A 1 -9.02 12.85 7.60
CA TYR A 1 -9.14 13.65 6.37
C TYR A 1 -7.95 13.45 5.43
N GLY A 2 -6.72 13.28 5.94
CA GLY A 2 -5.51 13.20 5.13
C GLY A 2 -5.46 12.05 4.12
N THR A 3 -5.97 10.89 4.47
CA THR A 3 -6.02 9.68 3.62
C THR A 3 -7.28 9.57 2.76
N GLY A 4 -8.14 10.60 2.72
CA GLY A 4 -9.36 10.59 1.90
C GLY A 4 -10.51 9.69 2.39
N LEU A 5 -10.42 9.12 3.57
CA LEU A 5 -11.37 8.12 4.10
C LEU A 5 -12.66 8.70 4.72
N GLN A 6 -12.89 10.02 4.65
CA GLN A 6 -14.05 10.66 5.27
C GLN A 6 -15.40 10.10 4.77
N PHE A 7 -15.50 9.73 3.51
CA PHE A 7 -16.71 9.12 2.97
C PHE A 7 -16.94 7.72 3.53
N PHE A 8 -15.88 6.93 3.67
CA PHE A 8 -15.95 5.61 4.30
C PHE A 8 -16.35 5.74 5.77
N ALA A 9 -15.71 6.63 6.52
CA ALA A 9 -16.02 6.91 7.92
C ALA A 9 -17.49 7.31 8.14
N HIS A 10 -18.02 8.17 7.25
CA HIS A 10 -19.43 8.57 7.33
C HIS A 10 -20.38 7.40 7.00
N ARG A 11 -20.05 6.60 6.01
CA ARG A 11 -20.92 5.49 5.55
C ARG A 11 -20.85 4.26 6.45
N HIS A 12 -19.69 4.03 7.09
CA HIS A 12 -19.41 2.85 7.91
C HIS A 12 -18.75 3.22 9.25
N PRO A 13 -19.40 4.03 10.10
CA PRO A 13 -18.78 4.57 11.33
C PRO A 13 -18.34 3.48 12.32
N GLN A 14 -19.01 2.33 12.31
CA GLN A 14 -18.65 1.19 13.18
C GLN A 14 -17.46 0.36 12.67
N ARG A 15 -16.97 0.66 11.45
CA ARG A 15 -15.82 -0.01 10.82
C ARG A 15 -14.65 0.94 10.63
N PHE A 16 -14.76 2.16 11.10
CA PHE A 16 -13.72 3.16 10.98
C PHE A 16 -13.19 3.54 12.35
N PHE A 17 -11.87 3.44 12.50
CA PHE A 17 -11.16 3.73 13.74
C PHE A 17 -10.11 4.80 13.44
N ASP A 18 -10.31 6.00 13.92
CA ASP A 18 -9.31 7.07 13.86
C ASP A 18 -8.50 7.03 15.15
N VAL A 19 -7.26 6.61 15.05
CA VAL A 19 -6.33 6.49 16.18
C VAL A 19 -5.48 7.75 16.37
N GLY A 20 -5.72 8.79 15.59
CA GLY A 20 -4.92 10.00 15.58
C GLY A 20 -3.53 9.78 14.98
N MET A 21 -2.57 10.60 15.35
CA MET A 21 -1.17 10.51 14.89
C MET A 21 -0.40 9.50 15.75
N ALA A 22 -0.78 8.23 15.67
CA ALA A 22 -0.25 7.16 16.50
C ALA A 22 -0.05 5.89 15.64
N GLU A 23 0.91 5.93 14.73
CA GLU A 23 1.14 4.89 13.73
C GLU A 23 1.45 3.53 14.35
N GLN A 24 2.28 3.50 15.40
CA GLN A 24 2.60 2.27 16.13
C GLN A 24 1.35 1.65 16.73
N HIS A 25 0.50 2.47 17.36
CA HIS A 25 -0.77 2.01 17.92
C HIS A 25 -1.72 1.49 16.84
N ALA A 26 -1.78 2.16 15.68
CA ALA A 26 -2.60 1.71 14.56
C ALA A 26 -2.25 0.28 14.12
N VAL A 27 -0.96 -0.03 14.04
CA VAL A 27 -0.48 -1.35 13.61
C VAL A 27 -0.75 -2.41 14.66
N THR A 28 -0.40 -2.17 15.93
CA THR A 28 -0.68 -3.12 17.02
C THR A 28 -2.19 -3.35 17.21
N PHE A 29 -2.99 -2.29 17.09
CA PHE A 29 -4.46 -2.41 17.15
C PHE A 29 -5.00 -3.25 16.00
N ALA A 30 -4.49 -3.04 14.78
CA ALA A 30 -4.87 -3.87 13.62
C ALA A 30 -4.48 -5.34 13.82
N ALA A 31 -3.29 -5.63 14.36
CA ALA A 31 -2.90 -6.99 14.70
C ALA A 31 -3.89 -7.64 15.69
N GLY A 32 -4.30 -6.90 16.72
CA GLY A 32 -5.33 -7.37 17.67
C GLY A 32 -6.69 -7.65 17.01
N LEU A 33 -7.11 -6.82 16.06
CA LEU A 33 -8.34 -7.08 15.29
C LEU A 33 -8.20 -8.32 14.39
N ALA A 34 -7.05 -8.47 13.73
CA ALA A 34 -6.78 -9.61 12.85
C ALA A 34 -6.75 -10.93 13.61
N SER A 35 -6.17 -10.97 14.82
CA SER A 35 -6.16 -12.15 15.69
C SER A 35 -7.56 -12.62 16.13
N GLN A 36 -8.54 -11.73 16.04
CA GLN A 36 -9.95 -12.06 16.28
C GLN A 36 -10.74 -12.34 14.99
N GLY A 37 -10.05 -12.57 13.87
CA GLY A 37 -10.64 -12.97 12.59
C GLY A 37 -11.19 -11.81 11.76
N MET A 38 -10.89 -10.57 12.11
CA MET A 38 -11.20 -9.42 11.26
C MET A 38 -10.16 -9.25 10.16
N LEU A 39 -10.48 -8.48 9.12
CA LEU A 39 -9.55 -8.05 8.08
C LEU A 39 -9.36 -6.52 8.18
N PRO A 40 -8.44 -6.05 9.01
CA PRO A 40 -8.16 -4.62 9.12
C PRO A 40 -7.36 -4.12 7.92
N VAL A 41 -7.67 -2.89 7.49
CA VAL A 41 -6.91 -2.13 6.50
C VAL A 41 -6.30 -0.93 7.20
N VAL A 42 -4.98 -0.89 7.27
CA VAL A 42 -4.22 0.18 7.91
C VAL A 42 -3.83 1.21 6.86
N CYS A 43 -4.41 2.40 6.93
CA CYS A 43 -4.17 3.48 5.96
C CYS A 43 -3.23 4.52 6.57
N ILE A 44 -1.97 4.51 6.17
CA ILE A 44 -0.90 5.38 6.70
C ILE A 44 -0.07 5.91 5.53
N TYR A 45 0.47 7.13 5.66
CA TYR A 45 1.45 7.67 4.70
C TYR A 45 2.75 6.89 4.75
N SER A 46 3.34 6.65 3.59
CA SER A 46 4.61 5.93 3.45
C SER A 46 5.68 6.43 4.43
N THR A 47 5.92 7.74 4.46
CA THR A 47 6.95 8.32 5.34
C THR A 47 6.68 8.08 6.83
N PHE A 48 5.42 8.05 7.26
CA PHE A 48 5.06 7.84 8.67
C PHE A 48 5.03 6.37 9.07
N LEU A 49 4.84 5.48 8.12
CA LEU A 49 4.85 4.04 8.36
C LEU A 49 6.18 3.55 8.95
N GLN A 50 7.28 4.25 8.69
CA GLN A 50 8.61 3.95 9.27
C GLN A 50 8.58 3.86 10.80
N ARG A 51 7.74 4.66 11.47
CA ARG A 51 7.62 4.66 12.94
C ARG A 51 7.08 3.34 13.48
N SER A 52 6.40 2.57 12.66
CA SER A 52 5.73 1.32 13.04
C SER A 52 6.50 0.08 12.59
N TYR A 53 7.74 0.20 12.14
CA TYR A 53 8.49 -0.92 11.60
C TYR A 53 8.57 -2.10 12.58
N ASP A 54 8.84 -1.81 13.85
CA ASP A 54 8.91 -2.82 14.91
C ASP A 54 7.56 -3.53 15.09
N GLN A 55 6.46 -2.79 15.14
CA GLN A 55 5.11 -3.36 15.28
C GLN A 55 4.70 -4.15 14.04
N ILE A 56 5.07 -3.68 12.84
CA ILE A 56 4.83 -4.43 11.60
C ILE A 56 5.57 -5.77 11.65
N LEU A 57 6.84 -5.77 12.08
CA LEU A 57 7.63 -6.98 12.20
C LEU A 57 7.08 -7.94 13.26
N HIS A 58 6.93 -7.48 14.50
CA HIS A 58 6.64 -8.35 15.64
C HIS A 58 5.15 -8.67 15.80
N ASP A 59 4.27 -7.66 15.68
CA ASP A 59 2.85 -7.85 15.97
C ASP A 59 2.09 -8.40 14.77
N VAL A 60 2.60 -8.17 13.54
CA VAL A 60 1.89 -8.55 12.32
C VAL A 60 2.65 -9.62 11.55
N ASN A 61 3.89 -9.35 11.13
CA ASN A 61 4.59 -10.21 10.17
C ASN A 61 5.04 -11.55 10.78
N LEU A 62 5.65 -11.54 11.95
CA LEU A 62 6.07 -12.78 12.62
C LEU A 62 4.88 -13.67 13.01
N LEU A 63 3.76 -13.07 13.36
CA LEU A 63 2.53 -13.77 13.72
C LEU A 63 1.67 -14.14 12.49
N GLN A 64 2.06 -13.69 11.29
CA GLN A 64 1.33 -13.89 10.05
C GLN A 64 -0.13 -13.41 10.14
N GLU A 65 -0.35 -12.32 10.86
CA GLU A 65 -1.67 -11.72 11.02
C GLU A 65 -2.20 -11.18 9.69
N ASN A 66 -3.50 -11.33 9.47
CA ASN A 66 -4.15 -10.97 8.22
C ASN A 66 -4.47 -9.48 8.16
N VAL A 67 -3.45 -8.65 7.93
CA VAL A 67 -3.53 -7.19 7.87
C VAL A 67 -3.19 -6.70 6.47
N VAL A 68 -3.98 -5.77 5.94
CA VAL A 68 -3.69 -5.05 4.69
C VAL A 68 -3.18 -3.65 5.01
N PHE A 69 -2.01 -3.31 4.51
CA PHE A 69 -1.45 -1.95 4.60
C PHE A 69 -1.74 -1.19 3.31
N ALA A 70 -2.54 -0.13 3.39
CA ALA A 70 -2.80 0.80 2.30
C ALA A 70 -1.90 2.03 2.49
N ILE A 71 -0.79 2.05 1.77
CA ILE A 71 0.29 3.02 1.95
C ILE A 71 0.08 4.18 0.99
N ASP A 72 -0.39 5.28 1.52
CA ASP A 72 -0.63 6.52 0.78
C ASP A 72 0.65 7.36 0.68
N ARG A 73 0.73 8.23 -0.29
CA ARG A 73 1.88 9.12 -0.58
C ARG A 73 3.18 8.34 -0.79
N ALA A 74 3.09 7.27 -1.54
CA ALA A 74 4.26 6.56 -2.02
C ALA A 74 5.01 7.38 -3.08
N GLY A 75 6.33 7.22 -3.13
CA GLY A 75 7.17 7.92 -4.07
C GLY A 75 7.46 9.38 -3.70
N PHE A 76 7.78 10.18 -4.69
CA PHE A 76 8.04 11.61 -4.51
C PHE A 76 6.74 12.41 -4.37
N VAL A 77 6.67 13.24 -3.34
CA VAL A 77 5.47 14.03 -3.02
C VAL A 77 5.83 15.53 -2.96
N PRO A 78 5.99 16.20 -4.10
CA PRO A 78 6.49 17.58 -4.15
C PRO A 78 5.65 18.58 -3.37
N ALA A 79 4.33 18.36 -3.31
CA ALA A 79 3.40 19.27 -2.65
C ALA A 79 3.44 19.20 -1.10
N ASP A 80 4.00 18.14 -0.53
CA ASP A 80 4.00 17.93 0.93
C ASP A 80 5.36 18.22 1.59
N GLY A 81 6.36 18.66 0.79
CA GLY A 81 7.68 19.06 1.28
C GLY A 81 8.62 17.91 1.63
N GLU A 82 9.80 18.24 2.14
CA GLU A 82 10.91 17.31 2.34
C GLU A 82 10.62 16.17 3.33
N THR A 83 9.72 16.39 4.27
CA THR A 83 9.42 15.44 5.35
C THR A 83 8.39 14.37 4.99
N HIS A 84 7.78 14.45 3.79
CA HIS A 84 6.68 13.59 3.40
C HIS A 84 7.01 12.69 2.20
N GLN A 85 8.29 12.50 1.91
CA GLN A 85 8.72 11.66 0.79
C GLN A 85 8.57 10.18 1.09
N GLY A 86 7.84 9.47 0.24
CA GLY A 86 7.46 8.07 0.43
C GLY A 86 8.37 7.09 -0.30
N VAL A 87 9.68 7.11 -0.04
CA VAL A 87 10.66 6.34 -0.81
C VAL A 87 11.28 5.15 -0.05
N TYR A 88 11.00 5.01 1.25
CA TYR A 88 11.67 4.01 2.10
C TYR A 88 10.84 2.75 2.36
N ASP A 89 9.52 2.81 2.20
CA ASP A 89 8.64 1.68 2.49
C ASP A 89 9.00 0.39 1.72
N PRO A 90 9.39 0.40 0.42
CA PRO A 90 9.79 -0.82 -0.26
C PRO A 90 11.01 -1.48 0.39
N ALA A 91 11.98 -0.68 0.82
CA ALA A 91 13.21 -1.20 1.40
C ALA A 91 12.95 -1.95 2.72
N PHE A 92 12.22 -1.36 3.66
CA PHE A 92 12.01 -2.03 4.94
C PHE A 92 10.93 -3.12 4.89
N LEU A 93 9.91 -3.01 4.03
CA LEU A 93 8.92 -4.08 3.85
C LEU A 93 9.50 -5.30 3.14
N SER A 94 10.39 -5.09 2.16
CA SER A 94 11.08 -6.21 1.50
C SER A 94 12.01 -6.98 2.42
N GLN A 95 12.65 -6.31 3.38
CA GLN A 95 13.51 -6.97 4.38
C GLN A 95 12.77 -7.99 5.24
N ILE A 96 11.50 -7.78 5.49
CA ILE A 96 10.66 -8.70 6.26
C ILE A 96 9.84 -9.65 5.38
N GLY A 97 10.06 -9.62 4.07
CA GLY A 97 9.40 -10.51 3.11
C GLY A 97 7.90 -10.23 2.94
N MET A 98 7.42 -9.02 3.25
CA MET A 98 6.02 -8.67 3.06
C MET A 98 5.71 -8.44 1.58
N PRO A 99 4.67 -9.10 1.02
CA PRO A 99 4.20 -8.80 -0.33
C PRO A 99 3.80 -7.32 -0.47
N LEU A 100 4.37 -6.64 -1.47
CA LEU A 100 4.15 -5.22 -1.73
C LEU A 100 3.69 -5.02 -3.18
N TYR A 101 2.51 -4.46 -3.35
CA TYR A 101 1.90 -4.15 -4.64
C TYR A 101 2.01 -2.65 -4.92
N ALA A 102 2.41 -2.31 -6.14
CA ALA A 102 2.62 -0.92 -6.56
C ALA A 102 1.88 -0.66 -7.89
N PRO A 103 0.57 -0.45 -7.85
CA PRO A 103 -0.24 -0.21 -9.05
C PRO A 103 0.15 1.09 -9.73
N SER A 104 0.21 1.07 -11.05
CA SER A 104 0.60 2.21 -11.90
C SER A 104 -0.60 3.05 -12.39
N ASN A 105 -1.81 2.54 -12.25
CA ASN A 105 -3.04 3.20 -12.68
C ASN A 105 -4.24 2.79 -11.80
N TYR A 106 -5.39 3.45 -11.99
CA TYR A 106 -6.60 3.17 -11.20
C TYR A 106 -7.20 1.80 -11.45
N ALA A 107 -7.06 1.25 -12.65
CA ALA A 107 -7.55 -0.09 -12.95
C ALA A 107 -6.78 -1.15 -12.14
N GLU A 108 -5.46 -1.05 -12.12
CA GLU A 108 -4.61 -1.91 -11.28
C GLU A 108 -4.85 -1.70 -9.79
N LEU A 109 -4.95 -0.45 -9.33
CA LEU A 109 -5.24 -0.15 -7.93
C LEU A 109 -6.57 -0.80 -7.49
N THR A 110 -7.60 -0.69 -8.31
CA THR A 110 -8.90 -1.29 -8.03
C THR A 110 -8.82 -2.81 -8.02
N TYR A 111 -8.18 -3.39 -9.03
CA TYR A 111 -8.01 -4.84 -9.13
C TYR A 111 -7.26 -5.41 -7.93
N TRP A 112 -6.07 -4.86 -7.63
CA TRP A 112 -5.25 -5.37 -6.52
C TRP A 112 -5.89 -5.14 -5.15
N LEU A 113 -6.57 -4.02 -4.92
CA LEU A 113 -7.34 -3.85 -3.69
C LEU A 113 -8.42 -4.92 -3.54
N HIS A 114 -9.14 -5.26 -4.60
CA HIS A 114 -10.10 -6.36 -4.56
C HIS A 114 -9.42 -7.71 -4.27
N GLU A 115 -8.31 -8.00 -4.93
CA GLU A 115 -7.57 -9.25 -4.70
C GLU A 115 -7.06 -9.36 -3.24
N LEU A 116 -6.49 -8.27 -2.71
CA LEU A 116 -5.95 -8.23 -1.35
C LEU A 116 -7.02 -8.35 -0.26
N LEU A 117 -8.27 -8.00 -0.58
CA LEU A 117 -9.39 -8.04 0.36
C LEU A 117 -10.27 -9.28 0.20
N LYS A 118 -9.95 -10.20 -0.70
CA LYS A 118 -10.73 -11.43 -0.90
C LYS A 118 -10.62 -12.36 0.30
N ASP A 119 -11.70 -13.09 0.53
CA ASP A 119 -11.72 -14.18 1.48
C ASP A 119 -10.70 -15.26 1.09
N GLY A 120 -9.96 -15.75 2.09
CA GLY A 120 -8.94 -16.77 1.89
C GLY A 120 -7.51 -16.24 1.69
N CYS A 121 -7.31 -14.96 1.45
CA CYS A 121 -5.98 -14.35 1.57
C CYS A 121 -5.50 -14.43 3.02
N ARG A 122 -4.25 -14.78 3.22
CA ARG A 122 -3.66 -14.93 4.55
C ARG A 122 -2.34 -14.20 4.65
N GLY A 123 -2.02 -13.78 5.87
CA GLY A 123 -0.81 -13.06 6.20
C GLY A 123 -0.85 -11.57 5.80
N PRO A 124 0.17 -10.81 6.23
CA PRO A 124 0.27 -9.38 5.95
C PRO A 124 0.62 -9.11 4.50
N ARG A 125 0.10 -8.03 3.97
CA ARG A 125 0.35 -7.56 2.62
C ARG A 125 0.14 -6.06 2.50
N ALA A 126 0.85 -5.42 1.59
CA ALA A 126 0.80 -3.98 1.42
C ALA A 126 0.51 -3.60 -0.03
N ILE A 127 -0.22 -2.51 -0.21
CA ILE A 127 -0.39 -1.82 -1.48
C ILE A 127 0.02 -0.37 -1.31
N ARG A 128 0.86 0.13 -2.21
CA ARG A 128 1.35 1.50 -2.18
C ARG A 128 0.87 2.29 -3.39
N TYR A 129 0.53 3.54 -3.20
CA TYR A 129 0.05 4.41 -4.26
C TYR A 129 0.46 5.87 -4.01
N PRO A 130 0.75 6.63 -5.09
CA PRO A 130 1.16 8.02 -4.99
C PRO A 130 -0.02 8.93 -4.59
N ARG A 131 0.32 10.15 -4.19
CA ARG A 131 -0.65 11.24 -4.07
C ARG A 131 -0.91 11.85 -5.43
N GLY A 132 -2.16 12.09 -5.76
CA GLY A 132 -2.55 12.79 -6.98
C GLY A 132 -3.49 12.02 -7.88
N GLY A 133 -3.58 12.46 -9.11
CA GLY A 133 -4.38 11.81 -10.14
C GLY A 133 -3.58 10.75 -10.90
N GLU A 134 -4.30 9.93 -11.65
CA GLU A 134 -3.72 8.93 -12.53
C GLU A 134 -2.93 9.57 -13.68
N ASN A 135 -1.81 8.99 -14.03
CA ASN A 135 -1.06 9.37 -15.22
C ASN A 135 -1.79 8.89 -16.48
N ALA A 136 -2.19 9.84 -17.34
CA ALA A 136 -2.96 9.54 -18.55
C ALA A 136 -2.23 8.59 -19.53
N ARG A 137 -0.89 8.55 -19.51
CA ARG A 137 -0.12 7.60 -20.33
C ARG A 137 -0.20 6.18 -19.81
N LEU A 138 -0.33 5.99 -18.48
CA LEU A 138 -0.43 4.68 -17.86
C LEU A 138 -1.86 4.17 -17.82
N ALA A 139 -2.86 5.06 -17.75
CA ALA A 139 -4.27 4.72 -17.76
C ALA A 139 -4.69 3.86 -18.97
N GLN A 140 -4.03 4.05 -20.12
CA GLN A 140 -4.34 3.32 -21.37
C GLN A 140 -4.01 1.82 -21.31
N TYR A 141 -3.14 1.39 -20.39
CA TYR A 141 -2.74 -0.03 -20.30
C TYR A 141 -3.74 -0.90 -19.52
N GLY A 142 -4.63 -0.28 -18.76
CA GLY A 142 -5.60 -1.01 -17.94
C GLY A 142 -4.95 -1.87 -16.87
N CYS A 143 -5.46 -3.07 -16.65
CA CYS A 143 -4.91 -4.04 -15.72
C CYS A 143 -4.91 -5.44 -16.34
N SER A 144 -3.75 -6.09 -16.40
CA SER A 144 -3.58 -7.46 -16.89
C SER A 144 -3.84 -8.50 -15.79
N GLY A 145 -3.75 -8.10 -14.52
CA GLY A 145 -3.75 -9.01 -13.37
C GLY A 145 -2.46 -9.85 -13.22
N GLN A 146 -1.41 -9.48 -13.93
CA GLN A 146 -0.08 -10.09 -13.81
C GLN A 146 0.77 -9.34 -12.80
N ASP A 147 1.80 -9.99 -12.27
CA ASP A 147 2.74 -9.38 -11.31
C ASP A 147 3.56 -8.24 -11.93
N TYR A 148 3.70 -8.23 -13.24
CA TYR A 148 4.35 -7.16 -14.00
C TYR A 148 3.84 -7.10 -15.43
N ASP A 149 3.91 -5.92 -16.04
CA ASP A 149 3.55 -5.67 -17.43
C ASP A 149 4.72 -5.07 -18.21
N PHE A 150 4.77 -5.40 -19.51
CA PHE A 150 5.72 -4.77 -20.43
C PHE A 150 5.06 -3.56 -21.10
N LEU A 151 5.47 -2.36 -20.70
CA LEU A 151 5.02 -1.12 -21.34
C LEU A 151 5.65 -0.92 -22.72
N HIS A 152 6.85 -1.47 -22.92
CA HIS A 152 7.56 -1.40 -24.20
C HIS A 152 8.45 -2.63 -24.37
N ARG A 153 8.50 -3.16 -25.61
CA ARG A 153 9.42 -4.24 -26.00
C ARG A 153 10.15 -3.84 -27.24
N THR A 154 11.48 -4.02 -27.24
CA THR A 154 12.33 -3.84 -28.40
C THR A 154 12.96 -5.17 -28.76
N GLU A 155 12.84 -5.60 -30.03
CA GLU A 155 13.50 -6.81 -30.51
C GLU A 155 15.02 -6.63 -30.45
N GLY A 156 15.73 -7.64 -29.95
CA GLY A 156 17.18 -7.60 -29.79
C GLY A 156 17.69 -6.71 -28.65
N ALA A 157 16.84 -6.29 -27.73
CA ALA A 157 17.25 -5.49 -26.56
C ALA A 157 18.31 -6.21 -25.74
N GLN A 158 19.40 -5.51 -25.40
CA GLN A 158 20.50 -6.00 -24.56
C GLN A 158 20.34 -5.66 -23.07
N ALA A 159 19.32 -4.86 -22.73
CA ALA A 159 19.03 -4.45 -21.37
C ALA A 159 17.52 -4.39 -21.13
N VAL A 160 17.12 -4.58 -19.89
CA VAL A 160 15.74 -4.40 -19.43
C VAL A 160 15.74 -3.31 -18.36
N LEU A 161 14.90 -2.30 -18.54
CA LEU A 161 14.61 -1.31 -17.51
C LEU A 161 13.39 -1.79 -16.71
N ILE A 162 13.57 -1.99 -15.43
CA ILE A 162 12.50 -2.38 -14.51
C ILE A 162 12.17 -1.17 -13.63
N SER A 163 10.90 -0.76 -13.63
CA SER A 163 10.38 0.27 -12.74
C SER A 163 9.17 -0.27 -12.01
N TYR A 164 8.90 0.25 -10.82
CA TYR A 164 7.69 -0.04 -10.07
C TYR A 164 7.01 1.27 -9.67
N ALA A 165 5.71 1.33 -9.87
CA ALA A 165 4.86 2.51 -9.72
C ALA A 165 5.22 3.68 -10.65
N ASP A 166 4.36 4.69 -10.66
CA ASP A 166 4.57 5.94 -11.39
C ASP A 166 5.22 6.96 -10.46
N GLU A 167 6.54 7.04 -10.50
CA GLU A 167 7.34 8.01 -9.73
C GLU A 167 7.91 9.13 -10.62
N MET A 168 7.41 9.28 -11.83
CA MET A 168 7.87 10.31 -12.76
C MET A 168 6.96 11.53 -12.81
#